data_375ee2bfde1193d5bf7961d6e549f0f2
#
_entry.id   375ee2bfde1193d5bf7961d6e549f0f2
#
_cell.length_a   1.000
_cell.length_b   1.000
_cell.length_c   1.000
_cell.angle_alpha   90.00
_cell.angle_beta   90.00
_cell.angle_gamma   90.00
#
_symmetry.space_group_name_H-M   'P 1'
#
loop_
_entity.id
_entity.type
_entity.pdbx_description
1 polymer ?
#
loop_
_entity_poly.entity_id
_entity_poly.type
_entity_poly.pdbx_seq_one_letter_code
_entity_poly.pdbx_strand_id
1 'polypeptide(L)'
;MIYICIFFQFIFSQDVVYFNGERAMEHLNYQCSFGPRFPGSSGHSNFADSLKLFLDDLAEMNIILKDSIINPLSNKKVEIINFHVRFNPRSSERLMILAHWDTREFADKDSNFNKIEFPKLIGANDGASGVAILMTLAEMLSKNPPNNIGVDLLFLDAEDMGIYNKPETWALGAKSFSKHIKNPLPKYAICLDMVGDKNQEFFIESFSYQIAPDIVRKVWGLANQLGYSQFKYIMGQGIIDDHYVLYKETGIPSIDIIDFQYPDGSKNYWHTLEDTPDKCSAE
;
A
#
# COMPACT_ATOMS: atom_id res chain seq x y z
N MET A 1 49.04 35.32 23.45
CA MET A 1 47.63 35.65 23.18
C MET A 1 47.04 34.47 22.39
N ILE A 2 46.28 33.63 23.10
CA ILE A 2 45.73 32.36 22.56
C ILE A 2 44.31 32.71 22.13
N TYR A 3 44.01 32.62 20.81
CA TYR A 3 42.64 32.77 20.30
C TYR A 3 41.95 31.39 20.39
N ILE A 4 40.96 31.30 21.30
CA ILE A 4 40.05 30.15 21.37
C ILE A 4 38.94 30.42 20.36
N CYS A 5 38.96 29.72 19.22
CA CYS A 5 37.82 29.66 18.33
C CYS A 5 36.74 28.71 18.89
N ILE A 6 35.67 29.29 19.41
CA ILE A 6 34.49 28.51 19.82
C ILE A 6 33.67 28.24 18.57
N PHE A 7 33.72 27.01 18.08
CA PHE A 7 32.78 26.53 17.04
C PHE A 7 31.42 26.29 17.71
N PHE A 8 30.45 27.17 17.49
CA PHE A 8 29.06 26.86 17.74
C PHE A 8 28.57 25.90 16.66
N GLN A 9 28.51 24.61 17.00
CA GLN A 9 27.71 23.67 16.20
C GLN A 9 26.24 23.96 16.47
N PHE A 10 25.59 24.61 15.49
CA PHE A 10 24.14 24.64 15.46
C PHE A 10 23.64 23.23 15.16
N ILE A 11 23.25 22.52 16.20
CA ILE A 11 22.47 21.27 16.07
C ILE A 11 21.08 21.74 15.65
N PHE A 12 20.79 21.72 14.35
CA PHE A 12 19.41 21.77 13.89
C PHE A 12 18.76 20.46 14.34
N SER A 13 18.00 20.53 15.43
CA SER A 13 17.02 19.48 15.75
C SER A 13 16.02 19.49 14.62
N GLN A 14 16.09 18.53 13.71
CA GLN A 14 14.92 18.24 12.86
C GLN A 14 13.84 17.74 13.80
N ASP A 15 12.73 18.45 13.86
CA ASP A 15 11.56 17.97 14.57
C ASP A 15 11.17 16.60 13.99
N VAL A 16 11.15 15.59 14.84
CA VAL A 16 10.73 14.25 14.43
C VAL A 16 9.24 14.31 14.15
N VAL A 17 8.86 14.12 12.90
CA VAL A 17 7.46 14.06 12.51
C VAL A 17 6.96 12.65 12.79
N TYR A 18 6.04 12.54 13.75
CA TYR A 18 5.43 11.25 14.09
C TYR A 18 4.25 10.95 13.16
N PHE A 19 4.12 9.68 12.78
CA PHE A 19 2.95 9.20 12.06
C PHE A 19 1.70 9.27 12.95
N ASN A 20 0.58 9.69 12.38
CA ASN A 20 -0.69 9.80 13.10
C ASN A 20 -1.62 8.64 12.71
N GLY A 21 -1.64 7.57 13.52
CA GLY A 21 -2.47 6.39 13.29
C GLY A 21 -3.98 6.70 13.35
N GLU A 22 -4.42 7.60 14.23
CA GLU A 22 -5.84 8.02 14.27
C GLU A 22 -6.24 8.68 12.93
N ARG A 23 -5.35 9.49 12.34
CA ARG A 23 -5.60 10.07 11.02
C ARG A 23 -5.68 9.00 9.93
N ALA A 24 -4.85 7.97 10.01
CA ALA A 24 -4.94 6.84 9.10
C ALA A 24 -6.28 6.09 9.26
N MET A 25 -6.76 5.89 10.48
CA MET A 25 -8.09 5.31 10.72
C MET A 25 -9.24 6.17 10.19
N GLU A 26 -9.13 7.50 10.25
CA GLU A 26 -10.09 8.40 9.60
C GLU A 26 -10.11 8.17 8.08
N HIS A 27 -8.95 8.06 7.43
CA HIS A 27 -8.83 7.76 6.00
C HIS A 27 -9.36 6.36 5.66
N LEU A 28 -9.12 5.35 6.49
CA LEU A 28 -9.66 4.00 6.31
C LEU A 28 -11.19 4.03 6.35
N ASN A 29 -11.77 4.62 7.40
CA ASN A 29 -13.22 4.73 7.53
C ASN A 29 -13.85 5.52 6.37
N TYR A 30 -13.18 6.58 5.92
CA TYR A 30 -13.61 7.37 4.78
C TYR A 30 -13.68 6.53 3.50
N GLN A 31 -12.64 5.74 3.19
CA GLN A 31 -12.64 4.83 2.05
C GLN A 31 -13.77 3.79 2.14
N CYS A 32 -13.92 3.16 3.31
CA CYS A 32 -14.95 2.15 3.54
C CYS A 32 -16.38 2.70 3.39
N SER A 33 -16.58 4.01 3.63
CA SER A 33 -17.89 4.66 3.47
C SER A 33 -18.40 4.67 2.02
N PHE A 34 -17.53 4.51 1.02
CA PHE A 34 -17.92 4.36 -0.38
C PHE A 34 -18.46 2.95 -0.71
N GLY A 35 -18.33 2.01 0.22
CA GLY A 35 -18.69 0.61 0.00
C GLY A 35 -17.65 -0.13 -0.83
N PRO A 36 -18.05 -1.21 -1.53
CA PRO A 36 -17.16 -2.01 -2.37
C PRO A 36 -16.51 -1.17 -3.48
N ARG A 37 -15.18 -1.29 -3.62
CA ARG A 37 -14.38 -0.49 -4.55
C ARG A 37 -13.79 -1.34 -5.68
N PHE A 38 -14.41 -2.46 -6.04
CA PHE A 38 -13.94 -3.26 -7.17
C PHE A 38 -14.15 -2.53 -8.50
N PRO A 39 -13.27 -2.70 -9.50
CA PRO A 39 -13.39 -2.04 -10.81
C PRO A 39 -14.74 -2.26 -11.48
N GLY A 40 -15.43 -1.15 -11.78
CA GLY A 40 -16.79 -1.16 -12.34
C GLY A 40 -17.92 -0.97 -11.33
N SER A 41 -17.64 -0.93 -10.02
CA SER A 41 -18.62 -0.56 -8.99
C SER A 41 -18.79 0.96 -8.89
N SER A 42 -19.91 1.40 -8.31
CA SER A 42 -20.11 2.83 -7.99
C SER A 42 -19.14 3.32 -6.90
N GLY A 43 -18.83 2.47 -5.92
CA GLY A 43 -17.85 2.79 -4.89
C GLY A 43 -16.47 3.06 -5.47
N HIS A 44 -16.04 2.24 -6.45
CA HIS A 44 -14.79 2.42 -7.18
C HIS A 44 -14.73 3.79 -7.89
N SER A 45 -15.73 4.12 -8.71
CA SER A 45 -15.74 5.40 -9.43
C SER A 45 -15.76 6.60 -8.48
N ASN A 46 -16.62 6.56 -7.46
CA ASN A 46 -16.78 7.66 -6.51
C ASN A 46 -15.51 7.86 -5.66
N PHE A 47 -14.88 6.76 -5.21
CA PHE A 47 -13.65 6.87 -4.44
C PHE A 47 -12.47 7.34 -5.31
N ALA A 48 -12.36 6.87 -6.56
CA ALA A 48 -11.33 7.35 -7.48
C ALA A 48 -11.39 8.87 -7.70
N ASP A 49 -12.59 9.43 -7.87
CA ASP A 49 -12.78 10.88 -8.02
C ASP A 49 -12.40 11.62 -6.72
N SER A 50 -12.77 11.08 -5.56
CA SER A 50 -12.41 11.65 -4.25
C SER A 50 -10.90 11.57 -4.00
N LEU A 51 -10.27 10.44 -4.25
CA LEU A 51 -8.83 10.24 -4.10
C LEU A 51 -8.04 11.18 -5.02
N LYS A 52 -8.50 11.34 -6.26
CA LYS A 52 -7.92 12.32 -7.19
C LYS A 52 -7.90 13.73 -6.59
N LEU A 53 -9.04 14.21 -6.11
CA LEU A 53 -9.13 15.56 -5.53
C LEU A 53 -8.23 15.71 -4.30
N PHE A 54 -8.20 14.71 -3.42
CA PHE A 54 -7.34 14.70 -2.25
C PHE A 54 -5.85 14.78 -2.62
N LEU A 55 -5.42 14.02 -3.62
CA LEU A 55 -4.01 13.97 -4.04
C LEU A 55 -3.59 15.21 -4.84
N ASP A 56 -4.49 15.79 -5.64
CA ASP A 56 -4.21 17.02 -6.39
C ASP A 56 -3.91 18.21 -5.46
N ASP A 57 -4.54 18.25 -4.28
CA ASP A 57 -4.32 19.33 -3.28
C ASP A 57 -2.98 19.19 -2.54
N LEU A 58 -2.39 18.00 -2.47
CA LEU A 58 -1.23 17.72 -1.61
C LEU A 58 0.08 17.56 -2.38
N ALA A 59 0.04 17.00 -3.57
CA ALA A 59 1.23 16.54 -4.27
C ALA A 59 1.76 17.57 -5.26
N GLU A 60 3.09 17.65 -5.37
CA GLU A 60 3.74 18.43 -6.42
C GLU A 60 3.47 17.86 -7.83
N MET A 61 3.25 16.56 -7.93
CA MET A 61 2.91 15.87 -9.18
C MET A 61 2.00 14.68 -8.90
N ASN A 62 0.81 14.68 -9.49
CA ASN A 62 -0.13 13.57 -9.48
C ASN A 62 -0.35 13.09 -10.92
N ILE A 63 0.07 11.86 -11.22
CA ILE A 63 -0.04 11.22 -12.53
C ILE A 63 -1.14 10.17 -12.44
N ILE A 64 -2.21 10.38 -13.19
CA ILE A 64 -3.35 9.45 -13.25
C ILE A 64 -3.19 8.58 -14.49
N LEU A 65 -3.08 7.28 -14.29
CA LEU A 65 -2.94 6.29 -15.35
C LEU A 65 -4.22 5.47 -15.45
N LYS A 66 -4.95 5.68 -16.53
CA LYS A 66 -6.16 4.92 -16.86
C LYS A 66 -5.84 3.86 -17.92
N ASP A 67 -6.31 2.66 -17.69
CA ASP A 67 -6.20 1.56 -18.63
C ASP A 67 -7.52 0.77 -18.70
N SER A 68 -7.66 -0.09 -19.67
CA SER A 68 -8.80 -0.97 -19.80
C SER A 68 -8.32 -2.41 -19.83
N ILE A 69 -8.82 -3.19 -18.91
CA ILE A 69 -8.46 -4.62 -18.79
C ILE A 69 -9.72 -5.50 -18.95
N ILE A 70 -9.49 -6.78 -19.17
CA ILE A 70 -10.54 -7.78 -19.05
C ILE A 70 -10.54 -8.32 -17.63
N ASN A 71 -11.62 -8.13 -16.90
CA ASN A 71 -11.81 -8.68 -15.56
C ASN A 71 -11.76 -10.22 -15.65
N PRO A 72 -10.80 -10.88 -14.98
CA PRO A 72 -10.62 -12.32 -15.08
C PRO A 72 -11.81 -13.13 -14.56
N LEU A 73 -12.56 -12.58 -13.59
CA LEU A 73 -13.71 -13.24 -12.97
C LEU A 73 -14.97 -13.15 -13.84
N SER A 74 -15.26 -11.97 -14.36
CA SER A 74 -16.50 -11.72 -15.11
C SER A 74 -16.34 -11.77 -16.63
N ASN A 75 -15.12 -11.80 -17.15
CA ASN A 75 -14.78 -11.68 -18.57
C ASN A 75 -15.29 -10.38 -19.21
N LYS A 76 -15.56 -9.34 -18.43
CA LYS A 76 -16.00 -8.03 -18.92
C LYS A 76 -14.82 -7.07 -19.00
N LYS A 77 -14.89 -6.13 -19.97
CA LYS A 77 -13.96 -5.02 -20.05
C LYS A 77 -14.29 -4.01 -18.95
N VAL A 78 -13.29 -3.65 -18.14
CA VAL A 78 -13.40 -2.65 -17.07
C VAL A 78 -12.27 -1.63 -17.19
N GLU A 79 -12.53 -0.40 -16.75
CA GLU A 79 -11.50 0.63 -16.57
C GLU A 79 -10.84 0.43 -15.22
N ILE A 80 -9.52 0.59 -15.18
CA ILE A 80 -8.71 0.65 -13.96
C ILE A 80 -7.97 1.98 -13.90
N ILE A 81 -7.69 2.47 -12.68
CA ILE A 81 -7.15 3.80 -12.44
C ILE A 81 -6.04 3.71 -11.39
N ASN A 82 -4.79 3.88 -11.80
CA ASN A 82 -3.65 4.00 -10.89
C ASN A 82 -3.31 5.48 -10.67
N PHE A 83 -2.95 5.84 -9.42
CA PHE A 83 -2.46 7.18 -9.09
C PHE A 83 -0.99 7.09 -8.66
N HIS A 84 -0.12 7.77 -9.40
CA HIS A 84 1.30 7.87 -9.10
C HIS A 84 1.62 9.29 -8.65
N VAL A 85 1.84 9.45 -7.37
CA VAL A 85 2.05 10.75 -6.72
C VAL A 85 3.51 10.91 -6.38
N ARG A 86 4.09 12.07 -6.72
CA ARG A 86 5.53 12.32 -6.55
C ARG A 86 5.78 13.55 -5.69
N PHE A 87 6.48 13.34 -4.59
CA PHE A 87 7.04 14.39 -3.76
C PHE A 87 8.53 14.56 -4.07
N ASN A 88 9.02 15.81 -4.12
CA ASN A 88 10.33 16.17 -4.63
C ASN A 88 10.62 15.47 -5.99
N PRO A 89 9.84 15.76 -7.04
CA PRO A 89 9.88 15.02 -8.31
C PRO A 89 11.20 15.22 -9.08
N ARG A 90 12.01 16.23 -8.71
CA ARG A 90 13.31 16.50 -9.35
C ARG A 90 14.45 15.65 -8.81
N SER A 91 14.26 15.00 -7.65
CA SER A 91 15.29 14.13 -7.08
C SER A 91 15.47 12.88 -7.94
N SER A 92 16.72 12.55 -8.26
CA SER A 92 17.09 11.29 -8.91
C SER A 92 17.12 10.11 -7.95
N GLU A 93 17.31 10.39 -6.65
CA GLU A 93 17.30 9.41 -5.58
C GLU A 93 15.89 9.28 -5.05
N ARG A 94 15.24 8.15 -5.30
CA ARG A 94 13.81 7.98 -4.97
C ARG A 94 13.56 6.65 -4.29
N LEU A 95 12.53 6.62 -3.44
CA LEU A 95 11.89 5.40 -2.96
C LEU A 95 10.39 5.43 -3.33
N MET A 96 9.76 4.28 -3.36
CA MET A 96 8.33 4.14 -3.62
C MET A 96 7.65 3.40 -2.48
N ILE A 97 6.46 3.85 -2.11
CA ILE A 97 5.55 3.12 -1.22
C ILE A 97 4.26 2.93 -1.99
N LEU A 98 3.72 1.72 -1.97
CA LEU A 98 2.54 1.37 -2.76
C LEU A 98 1.52 0.58 -1.95
N ALA A 99 0.27 0.66 -2.36
CA ALA A 99 -0.84 -0.11 -1.83
C ALA A 99 -1.96 -0.16 -2.88
N HIS A 100 -2.76 -1.22 -2.89
CA HIS A 100 -3.95 -1.27 -3.73
C HIS A 100 -5.16 -0.62 -3.04
N TRP A 101 -6.04 0.01 -3.83
CA TRP A 101 -7.22 0.72 -3.33
C TRP A 101 -8.54 0.06 -3.73
N ASP A 102 -8.49 -0.88 -4.67
CA ASP A 102 -9.65 -1.69 -5.04
C ASP A 102 -9.99 -2.73 -3.95
N THR A 103 -11.10 -3.39 -4.13
CA THR A 103 -11.51 -4.50 -3.28
C THR A 103 -11.89 -5.69 -4.15
N ARG A 104 -11.87 -6.86 -3.57
CA ARG A 104 -12.45 -8.04 -4.18
C ARG A 104 -13.94 -7.81 -4.52
N GLU A 105 -14.37 -8.32 -5.68
CA GLU A 105 -15.78 -8.23 -6.09
C GLU A 105 -16.70 -9.11 -5.22
N PHE A 106 -16.17 -10.25 -4.73
CA PHE A 106 -16.95 -11.25 -3.99
C PHE A 106 -16.20 -11.71 -2.75
N ALA A 107 -16.93 -11.91 -1.65
CA ALA A 107 -16.41 -12.53 -0.42
C ALA A 107 -16.26 -14.05 -0.59
N ASP A 108 -15.37 -14.48 -1.50
CA ASP A 108 -15.25 -15.87 -1.95
C ASP A 108 -14.58 -16.82 -0.93
N LYS A 109 -14.06 -16.28 0.17
CA LYS A 109 -13.59 -17.05 1.33
C LYS A 109 -14.60 -17.09 2.48
N ASP A 110 -15.73 -16.42 2.34
CA ASP A 110 -16.78 -16.49 3.35
C ASP A 110 -17.43 -17.87 3.36
N SER A 111 -17.62 -18.44 4.56
CA SER A 111 -18.26 -19.74 4.75
C SER A 111 -19.71 -19.78 4.23
N ASN A 112 -20.34 -18.61 4.12
CA ASN A 112 -21.71 -18.44 3.65
C ASN A 112 -21.80 -17.94 2.20
N PHE A 113 -20.71 -17.89 1.45
CA PHE A 113 -20.63 -17.32 0.10
C PHE A 113 -21.79 -17.75 -0.81
N ASN A 114 -22.12 -19.06 -0.83
CA ASN A 114 -23.22 -19.60 -1.66
C ASN A 114 -24.63 -19.21 -1.18
N LYS A 115 -24.77 -18.54 -0.04
CA LYS A 115 -26.05 -18.12 0.55
C LYS A 115 -26.27 -16.61 0.45
N ILE A 116 -25.27 -15.87 0.02
CA ILE A 116 -25.29 -14.41 -0.04
C ILE A 116 -25.47 -14.01 -1.51
N GLU A 117 -26.61 -13.40 -1.81
CA GLU A 117 -27.00 -13.04 -3.17
C GLU A 117 -26.10 -11.94 -3.76
N PHE A 118 -25.56 -11.03 -2.94
CA PHE A 118 -24.61 -9.98 -3.33
C PHE A 118 -23.68 -9.65 -2.16
N PRO A 119 -22.59 -10.36 -1.97
CA PRO A 119 -21.64 -10.07 -0.91
C PRO A 119 -21.02 -8.68 -1.11
N LYS A 120 -21.16 -7.83 -0.09
CA LYS A 120 -20.59 -6.48 -0.08
C LYS A 120 -19.29 -6.51 0.71
N LEU A 121 -18.22 -6.90 0.07
CA LEU A 121 -16.88 -6.83 0.67
C LEU A 121 -16.49 -5.36 0.83
N ILE A 122 -16.17 -4.95 2.05
CA ILE A 122 -15.74 -3.57 2.35
C ILE A 122 -14.24 -3.42 2.15
N GLY A 123 -13.44 -4.47 2.41
CA GLY A 123 -12.01 -4.43 2.23
C GLY A 123 -11.36 -3.38 3.13
N ALA A 124 -11.59 -3.48 4.44
CA ALA A 124 -11.08 -2.49 5.39
C ALA A 124 -9.59 -2.68 5.66
N ASN A 125 -9.16 -3.92 5.86
CA ASN A 125 -7.76 -4.26 5.95
C ASN A 125 -7.17 -4.48 4.55
N ASP A 126 -7.91 -5.18 3.70
CA ASP A 126 -7.57 -5.56 2.32
C ASP A 126 -8.27 -4.63 1.31
N GLY A 127 -7.71 -3.62 0.82
CA GLY A 127 -6.53 -2.79 0.71
C GLY A 127 -6.72 -1.41 1.31
N ALA A 128 -7.87 -1.09 2.07
CA ALA A 128 -8.02 0.27 2.57
C ALA A 128 -6.99 0.63 3.65
N SER A 129 -6.42 -0.34 4.39
CA SER A 129 -5.41 -0.08 5.42
C SER A 129 -4.12 0.49 4.84
N GLY A 130 -3.56 -0.14 3.81
CA GLY A 130 -2.36 0.34 3.13
C GLY A 130 -2.57 1.73 2.52
N VAL A 131 -3.70 1.93 1.85
CA VAL A 131 -4.07 3.23 1.27
C VAL A 131 -4.26 4.31 2.34
N ALA A 132 -4.81 3.99 3.50
CA ALA A 132 -4.95 4.94 4.61
C ALA A 132 -3.59 5.45 5.10
N ILE A 133 -2.59 4.56 5.14
CA ILE A 133 -1.20 4.94 5.43
C ILE A 133 -0.66 5.85 4.33
N LEU A 134 -0.85 5.50 3.05
CA LEU A 134 -0.38 6.34 1.93
C LEU A 134 -1.01 7.74 1.95
N MET A 135 -2.32 7.83 2.23
CA MET A 135 -3.01 9.14 2.35
C MET A 135 -2.44 9.98 3.49
N THR A 136 -2.19 9.36 4.65
CA THR A 136 -1.56 10.03 5.80
C THR A 136 -0.14 10.47 5.47
N LEU A 137 0.64 9.63 4.79
CA LEU A 137 1.98 9.98 4.32
C LEU A 137 1.94 11.14 3.30
N ALA A 138 0.95 11.19 2.41
CA ALA A 138 0.80 12.30 1.48
C ALA A 138 0.59 13.63 2.21
N GLU A 139 -0.24 13.66 3.26
CA GLU A 139 -0.42 14.84 4.11
C GLU A 139 0.88 15.25 4.83
N MET A 140 1.64 14.27 5.33
CA MET A 140 2.93 14.51 6.01
C MET A 140 3.98 15.05 5.05
N LEU A 141 4.11 14.44 3.87
CA LEU A 141 5.07 14.82 2.85
C LEU A 141 4.76 16.19 2.22
N SER A 142 3.47 16.53 2.10
CA SER A 142 3.05 17.86 1.65
C SER A 142 3.47 18.96 2.62
N LYS A 143 3.35 18.73 3.93
CA LYS A 143 3.73 19.67 4.99
C LYS A 143 5.26 19.72 5.22
N ASN A 144 5.93 18.57 5.05
CA ASN A 144 7.35 18.39 5.32
C ASN A 144 8.01 17.65 4.14
N PRO A 145 8.19 18.29 2.99
CA PRO A 145 8.76 17.65 1.82
C PRO A 145 10.20 17.21 2.08
N PRO A 146 10.61 16.01 1.65
CA PRO A 146 11.97 15.53 1.85
C PRO A 146 12.96 16.32 0.97
N ASN A 147 14.07 16.79 1.56
CA ASN A 147 15.03 17.64 0.86
C ASN A 147 15.98 16.87 -0.06
N ASN A 148 16.37 15.65 0.34
CA ASN A 148 17.48 14.92 -0.30
C ASN A 148 17.02 13.68 -1.08
N ILE A 149 15.75 13.31 -0.99
CA ILE A 149 15.20 12.12 -1.62
C ILE A 149 13.83 12.44 -2.21
N GLY A 150 13.49 11.81 -3.33
CA GLY A 150 12.12 11.80 -3.83
C GLY A 150 11.33 10.66 -3.20
N VAL A 151 10.06 10.89 -2.95
CA VAL A 151 9.13 9.86 -2.49
C VAL A 151 8.01 9.74 -3.50
N ASP A 152 7.80 8.52 -3.99
CA ASP A 152 6.67 8.14 -4.84
C ASP A 152 5.66 7.39 -3.99
N LEU A 153 4.40 7.85 -4.00
CA LEU A 153 3.29 7.09 -3.45
C LEU A 153 2.46 6.57 -4.62
N LEU A 154 2.25 5.26 -4.66
CA LEU A 154 1.55 4.60 -5.76
C LEU A 154 0.30 3.89 -5.23
N PHE A 155 -0.86 4.38 -5.66
CA PHE A 155 -2.15 3.80 -5.36
C PHE A 155 -2.56 2.94 -6.56
N LEU A 156 -2.54 1.63 -6.38
CA LEU A 156 -2.80 0.66 -7.42
C LEU A 156 -4.24 0.19 -7.42
N ASP A 157 -4.77 -0.07 -8.59
CA ASP A 157 -6.11 -0.59 -8.83
C ASP A 157 -6.02 -2.04 -9.31
N ALA A 158 -7.11 -2.79 -9.19
CA ALA A 158 -7.24 -4.13 -9.74
C ALA A 158 -6.14 -5.12 -9.31
N GLU A 159 -5.68 -5.01 -8.05
CA GLU A 159 -4.87 -6.05 -7.43
C GLU A 159 -5.73 -7.30 -7.25
N ASP A 160 -6.92 -7.13 -6.67
CA ASP A 160 -7.74 -8.14 -6.04
C ASP A 160 -8.78 -8.80 -6.98
N MET A 161 -8.53 -8.72 -8.29
CA MET A 161 -9.37 -9.35 -9.33
C MET A 161 -8.92 -10.78 -9.67
N GLY A 162 -7.93 -11.30 -8.97
CA GLY A 162 -7.28 -12.55 -9.30
C GLY A 162 -8.15 -13.79 -9.17
N ILE A 163 -7.82 -14.82 -9.92
CA ILE A 163 -8.40 -16.16 -9.82
C ILE A 163 -7.42 -17.06 -9.10
N TYR A 164 -7.88 -17.76 -8.07
CA TYR A 164 -7.07 -18.72 -7.33
C TYR A 164 -6.38 -19.73 -8.27
N ASN A 165 -5.10 -20.01 -8.04
CA ASN A 165 -4.23 -20.83 -8.90
C ASN A 165 -3.94 -20.26 -10.32
N LYS A 166 -4.23 -18.97 -10.57
CA LYS A 166 -3.86 -18.27 -11.79
C LYS A 166 -3.09 -16.98 -11.47
N PRO A 167 -1.80 -17.09 -11.13
CA PRO A 167 -0.98 -15.97 -10.65
C PRO A 167 -0.95 -14.77 -11.61
N GLU A 168 -1.07 -15.01 -12.90
CA GLU A 168 -1.07 -13.96 -13.93
C GLU A 168 -2.31 -13.04 -13.90
N THR A 169 -3.32 -13.39 -13.11
CA THR A 169 -4.59 -12.65 -13.01
C THR A 169 -4.64 -11.69 -11.81
N TRP A 170 -3.63 -11.71 -10.94
CA TRP A 170 -3.49 -10.84 -9.78
C TRP A 170 -2.66 -9.59 -10.10
N ALA A 171 -2.78 -8.56 -9.30
CA ALA A 171 -1.99 -7.31 -9.38
C ALA A 171 -1.97 -6.69 -10.79
N LEU A 172 -3.15 -6.65 -11.46
CA LEU A 172 -3.26 -6.18 -12.84
C LEU A 172 -2.96 -4.66 -12.94
N GLY A 173 -3.22 -3.90 -11.88
CA GLY A 173 -2.85 -2.49 -11.79
C GLY A 173 -1.34 -2.28 -11.79
N ALA A 174 -0.58 -3.04 -11.01
CA ALA A 174 0.88 -3.01 -11.03
C ALA A 174 1.43 -3.38 -12.41
N LYS A 175 0.86 -4.39 -13.06
CA LYS A 175 1.23 -4.77 -14.42
C LYS A 175 0.95 -3.67 -15.44
N SER A 176 -0.18 -2.97 -15.31
CA SER A 176 -0.50 -1.82 -16.17
C SER A 176 0.43 -0.65 -15.88
N PHE A 177 0.63 -0.29 -14.60
CA PHE A 177 1.53 0.79 -14.18
C PHE A 177 2.95 0.60 -14.70
N SER A 178 3.46 -0.61 -14.66
CA SER A 178 4.84 -0.95 -15.06
C SER A 178 5.16 -0.59 -16.51
N LYS A 179 4.16 -0.53 -17.39
CA LYS A 179 4.33 -0.09 -18.79
C LYS A 179 4.52 1.42 -18.93
N HIS A 180 4.19 2.18 -17.90
CA HIS A 180 4.15 3.65 -17.94
C HIS A 180 5.17 4.31 -17.02
N ILE A 181 5.83 3.56 -16.13
CA ILE A 181 6.82 4.11 -15.22
C ILE A 181 7.99 4.74 -15.99
N LYS A 182 8.42 5.91 -15.53
CA LYS A 182 9.47 6.71 -16.18
C LYS A 182 10.62 7.01 -15.23
N ASN A 183 11.79 7.20 -15.80
CA ASN A 183 12.97 7.66 -15.05
C ASN A 183 12.74 9.05 -14.39
N PRO A 184 13.38 9.28 -13.23
CA PRO A 184 14.22 8.34 -12.48
C PRO A 184 13.36 7.29 -11.78
N LEU A 185 13.80 6.01 -11.87
CA LEU A 185 13.16 4.89 -11.18
C LEU A 185 13.46 4.92 -9.68
N PRO A 186 12.54 4.45 -8.82
CA PRO A 186 12.82 4.24 -7.40
C PRO A 186 13.96 3.23 -7.21
N LYS A 187 14.79 3.45 -6.20
CA LYS A 187 15.82 2.49 -5.79
C LYS A 187 15.24 1.18 -5.28
N TYR A 188 14.10 1.28 -4.63
CA TYR A 188 13.31 0.16 -4.15
C TYR A 188 11.87 0.61 -3.88
N ALA A 189 10.99 -0.36 -3.73
CA ALA A 189 9.60 -0.15 -3.39
C ALA A 189 9.19 -0.97 -2.15
N ILE A 190 8.22 -0.46 -1.39
CA ILE A 190 7.61 -1.12 -0.24
C ILE A 190 6.09 -1.16 -0.50
N CYS A 191 5.54 -2.36 -0.63
CA CYS A 191 4.11 -2.59 -0.66
C CYS A 191 3.57 -2.63 0.78
N LEU A 192 2.38 -2.12 0.97
CA LEU A 192 1.65 -2.17 2.24
C LEU A 192 0.30 -2.81 1.96
N ASP A 193 0.14 -4.06 2.36
CA ASP A 193 -1.10 -4.79 2.22
C ASP A 193 -1.53 -5.41 3.55
N MET A 194 -2.83 -5.33 3.88
CA MET A 194 -3.40 -5.87 5.12
C MET A 194 -2.62 -5.46 6.38
N VAL A 195 -2.34 -4.17 6.53
CA VAL A 195 -1.47 -3.61 7.59
C VAL A 195 -2.24 -2.95 8.75
N GLY A 196 -3.55 -3.13 8.81
CA GLY A 196 -4.42 -2.46 9.79
C GLY A 196 -4.93 -3.35 10.92
N ASP A 197 -4.62 -4.64 10.96
CA ASP A 197 -5.14 -5.55 11.97
C ASP A 197 -4.79 -5.08 13.40
N LYS A 198 -5.71 -5.28 14.34
CA LYS A 198 -5.50 -5.03 15.78
C LYS A 198 -4.41 -5.90 16.40
N ASN A 199 -4.17 -7.08 15.85
CA ASN A 199 -3.20 -8.06 16.34
C ASN A 199 -2.10 -8.32 15.32
N GLN A 200 -1.63 -7.28 14.63
CA GLN A 200 -0.69 -7.37 13.53
C GLN A 200 0.54 -8.24 13.81
N GLU A 201 0.87 -9.11 12.87
CA GLU A 201 2.11 -9.89 12.86
C GLU A 201 2.71 -9.94 11.45
N PHE A 202 3.73 -9.12 11.21
CA PHE A 202 4.41 -9.06 9.92
C PHE A 202 5.55 -10.08 9.86
N PHE A 203 5.31 -11.21 9.22
CA PHE A 203 6.34 -12.20 8.90
C PHE A 203 7.14 -11.72 7.68
N ILE A 204 8.38 -12.22 7.53
CA ILE A 204 9.18 -11.93 6.35
C ILE A 204 8.56 -12.67 5.15
N GLU A 205 7.92 -11.94 4.24
CA GLU A 205 7.35 -12.50 3.02
C GLU A 205 8.48 -13.07 2.14
N SER A 206 8.31 -14.31 1.64
CA SER A 206 9.46 -15.06 1.11
C SER A 206 9.95 -14.56 -0.26
N PHE A 207 9.08 -14.03 -1.14
CA PHE A 207 9.51 -13.40 -2.38
C PHE A 207 10.24 -12.09 -2.12
N SER A 208 9.78 -11.28 -1.17
CA SER A 208 10.45 -10.06 -0.71
C SER A 208 11.89 -10.36 -0.28
N TYR A 209 12.08 -11.43 0.51
CA TYR A 209 13.42 -11.83 0.93
C TYR A 209 14.31 -12.31 -0.21
N GLN A 210 13.75 -13.00 -1.20
CA GLN A 210 14.46 -13.43 -2.40
C GLN A 210 14.83 -12.25 -3.32
N ILE A 211 13.94 -11.29 -3.46
CA ILE A 211 14.07 -10.13 -4.35
C ILE A 211 15.01 -9.08 -3.74
N ALA A 212 14.78 -8.69 -2.48
CA ALA A 212 15.42 -7.55 -1.85
C ALA A 212 15.81 -7.82 -0.38
N PRO A 213 16.66 -8.83 -0.09
CA PRO A 213 16.99 -9.23 1.27
C PRO A 213 17.60 -8.10 2.10
N ASP A 214 18.33 -7.17 1.48
CA ASP A 214 18.93 -6.03 2.19
C ASP A 214 17.87 -5.03 2.65
N ILE A 215 16.83 -4.82 1.85
CA ILE A 215 15.71 -3.95 2.20
C ILE A 215 14.90 -4.58 3.34
N VAL A 216 14.59 -5.88 3.24
CA VAL A 216 13.92 -6.62 4.31
C VAL A 216 14.70 -6.48 5.62
N ARG A 217 16.01 -6.79 5.63
CA ARG A 217 16.83 -6.65 6.82
C ARG A 217 16.85 -5.23 7.39
N LYS A 218 16.89 -4.23 6.52
CA LYS A 218 16.85 -2.82 6.93
C LYS A 218 15.52 -2.46 7.58
N VAL A 219 14.40 -2.84 6.97
CA VAL A 219 13.05 -2.49 7.46
C VAL A 219 12.75 -3.22 8.76
N TRP A 220 12.90 -4.56 8.82
CA TRP A 220 12.68 -5.33 10.03
C TRP A 220 13.65 -4.95 11.14
N GLY A 221 14.92 -4.67 10.78
CA GLY A 221 15.94 -4.21 11.73
C GLY A 221 15.56 -2.87 12.36
N LEU A 222 15.13 -1.91 11.57
CA LEU A 222 14.70 -0.59 12.05
C LEU A 222 13.43 -0.70 12.91
N ALA A 223 12.45 -1.46 12.47
CA ALA A 223 11.21 -1.67 13.21
C ALA A 223 11.49 -2.25 14.61
N ASN A 224 12.33 -3.28 14.71
CA ASN A 224 12.71 -3.88 15.99
C ASN A 224 13.54 -2.91 16.87
N GLN A 225 14.43 -2.10 16.29
CA GLN A 225 15.18 -1.07 17.03
C GLN A 225 14.25 0.00 17.63
N LEU A 226 13.15 0.31 16.95
CA LEU A 226 12.12 1.23 17.40
C LEU A 226 11.11 0.59 18.37
N GLY A 227 11.21 -0.72 18.62
CA GLY A 227 10.38 -1.44 19.59
C GLY A 227 9.11 -2.05 19.00
N TYR A 228 8.94 -2.06 17.69
CA TYR A 228 7.78 -2.66 17.02
C TYR A 228 7.93 -4.18 16.95
N SER A 229 7.42 -4.87 17.96
CA SER A 229 7.49 -6.33 18.08
C SER A 229 6.61 -7.10 17.10
N GLN A 230 5.75 -6.42 16.37
CA GLN A 230 4.91 -6.95 15.30
C GLN A 230 5.75 -7.47 14.12
N PHE A 231 6.92 -6.89 13.87
CA PHE A 231 7.84 -7.32 12.81
C PHE A 231 8.63 -8.56 13.27
N LYS A 232 8.17 -9.75 12.85
CA LYS A 232 8.74 -11.05 13.25
C LYS A 232 9.88 -11.47 12.32
N TYR A 233 11.03 -11.87 12.88
CA TYR A 233 12.11 -12.49 12.09
C TYR A 233 11.82 -13.96 11.81
N ILE A 234 10.66 -14.23 11.25
CA ILE A 234 10.18 -15.56 10.85
C ILE A 234 9.82 -15.50 9.38
N MET A 235 10.30 -16.47 8.60
CA MET A 235 9.97 -16.57 7.19
C MET A 235 8.50 -16.98 7.04
N GLY A 236 7.75 -16.15 6.34
CA GLY A 236 6.38 -16.40 5.90
C GLY A 236 6.32 -17.08 4.52
N GLN A 237 5.13 -17.20 3.99
CA GLN A 237 4.90 -17.70 2.63
C GLN A 237 5.25 -16.67 1.57
N GLY A 238 5.38 -17.09 0.31
CA GLY A 238 5.46 -16.20 -0.85
C GLY A 238 4.07 -15.83 -1.33
N ILE A 239 3.84 -14.55 -1.54
CA ILE A 239 2.55 -14.02 -1.96
C ILE A 239 2.72 -13.34 -3.32
N ILE A 240 1.81 -13.62 -4.26
CA ILE A 240 1.75 -12.90 -5.53
C ILE A 240 0.89 -11.68 -5.32
N ASP A 241 1.55 -10.54 -5.25
CA ASP A 241 0.98 -9.24 -4.97
C ASP A 241 1.70 -8.16 -5.79
N ASP A 242 1.29 -6.90 -5.66
CA ASP A 242 1.78 -5.75 -6.40
C ASP A 242 3.31 -5.61 -6.36
N HIS A 243 3.96 -5.86 -5.21
CA HIS A 243 5.42 -5.83 -5.07
C HIS A 243 6.11 -6.84 -5.99
N TYR A 244 5.56 -8.07 -6.07
CA TYR A 244 6.12 -9.13 -6.88
C TYR A 244 5.98 -8.82 -8.37
N VAL A 245 4.78 -8.38 -8.78
CA VAL A 245 4.51 -8.03 -10.17
C VAL A 245 5.31 -6.80 -10.60
N LEU A 246 5.39 -5.76 -9.76
CA LEU A 246 6.22 -4.58 -10.02
C LEU A 246 7.69 -4.97 -10.26
N TYR A 247 8.27 -5.81 -9.40
CA TYR A 247 9.62 -6.29 -9.59
C TYR A 247 9.79 -7.09 -10.89
N LYS A 248 8.87 -8.00 -11.17
CA LYS A 248 8.94 -8.85 -12.37
C LYS A 248 8.89 -8.04 -13.66
N GLU A 249 8.10 -6.99 -13.69
CA GLU A 249 7.90 -6.17 -14.90
C GLU A 249 8.95 -5.06 -15.04
N THR A 250 9.52 -4.54 -13.92
CA THR A 250 10.39 -3.34 -13.96
C THR A 250 11.82 -3.59 -13.48
N GLY A 251 12.07 -4.66 -12.72
CA GLY A 251 13.33 -4.90 -12.03
C GLY A 251 13.54 -4.04 -10.78
N ILE A 252 12.58 -3.23 -10.35
CA ILE A 252 12.67 -2.44 -9.12
C ILE A 252 12.63 -3.40 -7.91
N PRO A 253 13.68 -3.45 -7.07
CA PRO A 253 13.66 -4.26 -5.87
C PRO A 253 12.48 -3.88 -4.98
N SER A 254 11.56 -4.81 -4.73
CA SER A 254 10.32 -4.53 -4.02
C SER A 254 10.12 -5.53 -2.89
N ILE A 255 9.60 -5.06 -1.77
CA ILE A 255 9.21 -5.88 -0.63
C ILE A 255 7.76 -5.63 -0.28
N ASP A 256 7.18 -6.57 0.44
CA ASP A 256 5.84 -6.50 0.97
C ASP A 256 5.86 -6.53 2.50
N ILE A 257 5.08 -5.65 3.10
CA ILE A 257 4.73 -5.66 4.52
C ILE A 257 3.27 -6.05 4.58
N ILE A 258 3.01 -7.31 4.94
CA ILE A 258 1.67 -7.89 4.92
C ILE A 258 1.41 -8.75 6.15
N ASP A 259 0.22 -8.62 6.73
CA ASP A 259 -0.30 -9.58 7.71
C ASP A 259 -1.31 -10.51 7.05
N PHE A 260 -0.83 -11.64 6.55
CA PHE A 260 -1.67 -12.63 5.89
C PHE A 260 -2.38 -13.58 6.87
N GLN A 261 -2.16 -13.42 8.20
CA GLN A 261 -2.81 -14.20 9.26
C GLN A 261 -3.95 -13.46 9.97
N TYR A 262 -4.55 -12.53 9.32
CA TYR A 262 -5.60 -11.61 9.76
C TYR A 262 -6.91 -12.28 10.21
N PRO A 263 -7.31 -12.27 11.51
CA PRO A 263 -6.60 -11.72 12.66
C PRO A 263 -5.65 -12.71 13.33
N ASP A 264 -5.67 -13.99 12.97
CA ASP A 264 -4.79 -15.02 13.53
C ASP A 264 -4.76 -16.27 12.63
N GLY A 265 -3.84 -17.20 12.91
CA GLY A 265 -3.70 -18.43 12.12
C GLY A 265 -4.88 -19.42 12.19
N SER A 266 -5.86 -19.22 13.08
CA SER A 266 -7.03 -20.10 13.24
C SER A 266 -8.27 -19.60 12.48
N LYS A 267 -8.37 -18.29 12.26
CA LYS A 267 -9.44 -17.62 11.52
C LYS A 267 -8.83 -16.57 10.61
N ASN A 268 -9.33 -16.44 9.41
CA ASN A 268 -8.89 -15.41 8.48
C ASN A 268 -10.10 -14.62 7.96
N TYR A 269 -10.04 -13.29 8.03
CA TYR A 269 -11.05 -12.38 7.51
C TYR A 269 -10.81 -11.99 6.05
N TRP A 270 -9.64 -12.33 5.52
CA TRP A 270 -9.29 -12.09 4.13
C TRP A 270 -10.35 -12.65 3.18
N HIS A 271 -10.87 -11.83 2.28
CA HIS A 271 -11.93 -12.12 1.33
C HIS A 271 -13.25 -12.60 1.98
N THR A 272 -13.55 -12.13 3.19
CA THR A 272 -14.81 -12.42 3.88
C THR A 272 -15.55 -11.12 4.21
N LEU A 273 -16.84 -11.23 4.55
CA LEU A 273 -17.66 -10.10 5.02
C LEU A 273 -17.24 -9.56 6.40
N GLU A 274 -16.33 -10.25 7.07
CA GLU A 274 -15.77 -9.83 8.35
C GLU A 274 -14.65 -8.79 8.20
N ASP A 275 -14.12 -8.55 6.98
CA ASP A 275 -13.13 -7.50 6.74
C ASP A 275 -13.76 -6.11 6.78
N THR A 276 -13.91 -5.60 7.99
CA THR A 276 -14.63 -4.37 8.32
C THR A 276 -13.78 -3.46 9.22
N PRO A 277 -14.03 -2.13 9.25
CA PRO A 277 -13.20 -1.17 9.98
C PRO A 277 -13.02 -1.45 11.48
N ASP A 278 -13.98 -2.13 12.10
CA ASP A 278 -13.89 -2.52 13.52
C ASP A 278 -12.83 -3.58 13.80
N LYS A 279 -12.24 -4.20 12.79
CA LYS A 279 -11.12 -5.14 12.90
C LYS A 279 -9.77 -4.43 12.89
N CYS A 280 -9.74 -3.19 12.41
CA CYS A 280 -8.52 -2.39 12.29
C CYS A 280 -8.27 -1.50 13.52
N SER A 281 -7.03 -1.06 13.71
CA SER A 281 -6.63 -0.15 14.79
C SER A 281 -5.66 0.93 14.30
N ALA A 282 -5.52 1.98 15.11
CA ALA A 282 -4.60 3.08 14.87
C ALA A 282 -3.15 2.79 15.36
N GLU A 283 -2.93 1.68 16.02
CA GLU A 283 -1.66 1.30 16.67
C GLU A 283 -0.65 0.69 15.70
#